data_3e82f557dc679a5b85b30c365b49c770
#
_entry.id   3e82f557dc679a5b85b30c365b49c770
#
_cell.length_a   1.000
_cell.length_b   1.000
_cell.length_c   1.000
_cell.angle_alpha   90.00
_cell.angle_beta   90.00
_cell.angle_gamma   90.00
#
_symmetry.space_group_name_H-M   'P 1'
#
loop_
_entity.id
_entity.type
_entity.pdbx_description
1 polymer ?
#
loop_
_entity_poly.entity_id
_entity_poly.type
_entity_poly.pdbx_seq_one_letter_code
_entity_poly.pdbx_strand_id
1 'polypeptide(L)'
;AYIEFSQEPSLVTELDTVPNLILLRTLSKAFGRAGIRLGYGVSSPEIVAEFMKVKAPYNLSALIMDKGCGVMGEPDQCLAQVREIRQERERVAESLRGMEQIEEVFPSQANFLLFRCPEASLVHRQLLKKGIIVRDRSSLKNLDNCIRVSIGTPRENELFLGELQRVLENAL
;
A
#
# COMPACT_ATOMS: atom_id res chain seq x y z
N ALA A 1 -5.48 6.01 -3.32
CA ALA A 1 -4.35 5.98 -2.37
C ALA A 1 -3.16 5.15 -2.87
N TYR A 2 -3.37 4.31 -3.91
CA TYR A 2 -2.34 3.40 -4.44
C TYR A 2 -2.12 3.57 -5.95
N ILE A 3 -2.70 4.58 -6.56
CA ILE A 3 -2.64 4.79 -8.01
C ILE A 3 -1.21 4.93 -8.54
N GLU A 4 -0.30 5.45 -7.71
CA GLU A 4 1.11 5.58 -8.07
C GLU A 4 1.78 4.20 -8.29
N PHE A 5 1.27 3.14 -7.65
CA PHE A 5 1.72 1.75 -7.84
C PHE A 5 0.95 1.02 -8.93
N SER A 6 -0.16 1.58 -9.42
CA SER A 6 -1.00 0.98 -10.45
C SER A 6 -0.38 1.14 -11.83
N GLN A 7 -0.76 0.25 -12.74
CA GLN A 7 -0.51 0.37 -14.17
C GLN A 7 -1.60 1.20 -14.87
N GLU A 8 -2.76 1.36 -14.20
CA GLU A 8 -3.86 2.13 -14.73
C GLU A 8 -3.59 3.64 -14.70
N PRO A 9 -4.04 4.37 -15.70
CA PRO A 9 -3.92 5.83 -15.71
C PRO A 9 -4.73 6.45 -14.57
N SER A 10 -4.29 7.63 -14.13
CA SER A 10 -5.06 8.42 -13.19
C SER A 10 -6.29 9.03 -13.86
N LEU A 11 -7.44 8.98 -13.17
CA LEU A 11 -8.66 9.66 -13.62
C LEU A 11 -8.57 11.19 -13.56
N VAL A 12 -7.40 11.77 -13.25
CA VAL A 12 -7.22 13.22 -13.22
C VAL A 12 -7.47 13.85 -14.60
N THR A 13 -7.26 13.12 -15.68
CA THR A 13 -7.55 13.53 -17.06
C THR A 13 -9.04 13.62 -17.37
N GLU A 14 -9.89 13.04 -16.53
CA GLU A 14 -11.34 13.03 -16.70
C GLU A 14 -12.05 14.19 -15.97
N LEU A 15 -11.32 15.05 -15.26
CA LEU A 15 -11.91 16.12 -14.46
C LEU A 15 -12.72 17.13 -15.32
N ASP A 16 -12.30 17.36 -16.56
CA ASP A 16 -13.00 18.28 -17.47
C ASP A 16 -14.28 17.66 -18.08
N THR A 17 -14.36 16.33 -18.11
CA THR A 17 -15.47 15.59 -18.72
C THR A 17 -16.48 15.06 -17.70
N VAL A 18 -16.05 14.89 -16.44
CA VAL A 18 -16.85 14.36 -15.34
C VAL A 18 -16.99 15.42 -14.25
N PRO A 19 -17.99 16.30 -14.32
CA PRO A 19 -18.08 17.49 -13.48
C PRO A 19 -18.25 17.22 -11.98
N ASN A 20 -18.69 16.03 -11.59
CA ASN A 20 -18.87 15.62 -10.19
C ASN A 20 -17.75 14.67 -9.69
N LEU A 21 -16.62 14.58 -10.41
CA LEU A 21 -15.49 13.75 -10.02
C LEU A 21 -14.70 14.39 -8.88
N ILE A 22 -14.45 13.60 -7.84
CA ILE A 22 -13.57 13.97 -6.71
C ILE A 22 -12.53 12.88 -6.55
N LEU A 23 -11.27 13.23 -6.74
CA LEU A 23 -10.14 12.33 -6.58
C LEU A 23 -9.45 12.57 -5.24
N LEU A 24 -9.37 11.53 -4.40
CA LEU A 24 -8.66 11.60 -3.12
C LEU A 24 -7.26 11.01 -3.26
N ARG A 25 -6.26 11.73 -2.79
CA ARG A 25 -4.85 11.38 -2.81
C ARG A 25 -4.25 11.46 -1.40
N THR A 26 -3.12 10.80 -1.20
CA THR A 26 -2.43 10.79 0.09
C THR A 26 -0.92 10.73 -0.08
N LEU A 27 -0.20 11.40 0.80
CA LEU A 27 1.26 11.27 0.90
C LEU A 27 1.69 10.07 1.76
N SER A 28 0.73 9.32 2.30
CA SER A 28 1.01 8.24 3.26
C SER A 28 1.57 6.95 2.61
N LYS A 29 1.45 6.77 1.30
CA LYS A 29 1.79 5.52 0.61
C LYS A 29 3.00 5.70 -0.31
N ALA A 30 2.81 6.07 -1.56
CA ALA A 30 3.88 6.23 -2.54
C ALA A 30 4.97 7.21 -2.09
N PHE A 31 4.57 8.29 -1.44
CA PHE A 31 5.50 9.29 -0.92
C PHE A 31 6.17 8.91 0.41
N GLY A 32 5.82 7.78 1.04
CA GLY A 32 6.43 7.33 2.28
C GLY A 32 6.23 8.25 3.50
N ARG A 33 5.22 9.12 3.48
CA ARG A 33 5.00 10.16 4.50
C ARG A 33 3.74 9.94 5.34
N ALA A 34 3.49 8.71 5.75
CA ALA A 34 2.32 8.36 6.56
C ALA A 34 2.24 9.16 7.87
N GLY A 35 3.37 9.48 8.49
CA GLY A 35 3.46 10.21 9.76
C GLY A 35 3.00 11.68 9.69
N ILE A 36 3.08 12.34 8.54
CA ILE A 36 2.65 13.74 8.41
C ILE A 36 1.12 13.91 8.30
N ARG A 37 0.36 12.83 8.15
CA ARG A 37 -1.11 12.84 8.12
C ARG A 37 -1.69 13.77 7.06
N LEU A 38 -1.10 13.81 5.86
CA LEU A 38 -1.52 14.69 4.77
C LEU A 38 -2.11 13.90 3.60
N GLY A 39 -3.25 14.37 3.15
CA GLY A 39 -3.89 13.99 1.89
C GLY A 39 -4.48 15.22 1.23
N TYR A 40 -4.89 15.09 -0.01
CA TYR A 40 -5.51 16.15 -0.79
C TYR A 40 -6.59 15.62 -1.71
N GLY A 41 -7.54 16.49 -2.03
CA GLY A 41 -8.58 16.24 -3.02
C GLY A 41 -8.33 17.06 -4.28
N VAL A 42 -8.65 16.50 -5.43
CA VAL A 42 -8.63 17.16 -6.73
C VAL A 42 -10.03 17.07 -7.32
N SER A 43 -10.61 18.18 -7.72
CA SER A 43 -11.95 18.26 -8.30
C SER A 43 -12.10 19.56 -9.09
N SER A 44 -13.31 19.81 -9.65
CA SER A 44 -13.61 21.09 -10.29
C SER A 44 -13.55 22.24 -9.28
N PRO A 45 -13.27 23.49 -9.72
CA PRO A 45 -13.22 24.67 -8.85
C PRO A 45 -14.52 24.87 -8.05
N GLU A 46 -15.68 24.59 -8.64
CA GLU A 46 -16.99 24.72 -8.02
C GLU A 46 -17.14 23.77 -6.82
N ILE A 47 -16.76 22.51 -6.98
CA ILE A 47 -16.79 21.52 -5.90
C ILE A 47 -15.79 21.89 -4.80
N VAL A 48 -14.58 22.30 -5.17
CA VAL A 48 -13.57 22.75 -4.20
C VAL A 48 -14.08 23.95 -3.40
N ALA A 49 -14.77 24.91 -4.04
CA ALA A 49 -15.37 26.06 -3.35
C ALA A 49 -16.41 25.63 -2.30
N GLU A 50 -17.23 24.60 -2.58
CA GLU A 50 -18.19 24.07 -1.60
C GLU A 50 -17.49 23.39 -0.41
N PHE A 51 -16.42 22.62 -0.65
CA PHE A 51 -15.61 22.06 0.42
C PHE A 51 -14.97 23.13 1.31
N MET A 52 -14.52 24.22 0.72
CA MET A 52 -13.90 25.32 1.49
C MET A 52 -14.88 26.00 2.44
N LYS A 53 -16.19 25.96 2.20
CA LYS A 53 -17.21 26.50 3.11
C LYS A 53 -17.36 25.67 4.40
N VAL A 54 -17.15 24.35 4.31
CA VAL A 54 -17.36 23.42 5.43
C VAL A 54 -16.06 22.92 6.04
N LYS A 55 -14.92 23.15 5.39
CA LYS A 55 -13.61 22.78 5.89
C LYS A 55 -13.30 23.49 7.21
N ALA A 56 -12.91 22.74 8.24
CA ALA A 56 -12.47 23.34 9.49
C ALA A 56 -11.32 24.34 9.26
N PRO A 57 -11.36 25.53 9.86
CA PRO A 57 -10.24 26.45 9.83
C PRO A 57 -9.03 25.81 10.50
N TYR A 58 -7.82 26.12 10.01
CA TYR A 58 -6.55 25.65 10.58
C TYR A 58 -6.44 24.12 10.68
N ASN A 59 -7.08 23.37 9.78
CA ASN A 59 -7.06 21.91 9.76
C ASN A 59 -5.67 21.29 9.50
N LEU A 60 -4.70 22.09 9.05
CA LEU A 60 -3.31 21.71 8.86
C LEU A 60 -2.40 22.70 9.60
N SER A 61 -1.37 22.19 10.28
CA SER A 61 -0.33 23.06 10.84
C SER A 61 0.64 23.54 9.75
N ALA A 62 1.30 24.68 9.99
CA ALA A 62 2.32 25.20 9.09
C ALA A 62 3.45 24.17 8.82
N LEU A 63 3.85 23.40 9.84
CA LEU A 63 4.86 22.34 9.70
C LEU A 63 4.43 21.24 8.74
N ILE A 64 3.15 20.82 8.78
CA ILE A 64 2.61 19.80 7.87
C ILE A 64 2.58 20.34 6.45
N MET A 65 2.18 21.60 6.26
CA MET A 65 2.16 22.25 4.95
C MET A 65 3.56 22.35 4.35
N ASP A 66 4.52 22.84 5.12
CA ASP A 66 5.93 22.94 4.70
C ASP A 66 6.49 21.59 4.26
N LYS A 67 6.32 20.55 5.09
CA LYS A 67 6.76 19.19 4.77
C LYS A 67 6.05 18.61 3.56
N GLY A 68 4.77 18.90 3.40
CA GLY A 68 3.99 18.48 2.23
C GLY A 68 4.51 19.12 0.94
N CYS A 69 4.75 20.41 0.93
CA CYS A 69 5.31 21.15 -0.21
C CYS A 69 6.70 20.61 -0.59
N GLY A 70 7.58 20.40 0.39
CA GLY A 70 8.92 19.82 0.15
C GLY A 70 8.87 18.45 -0.53
N VAL A 71 8.01 17.56 -0.02
CA VAL A 71 7.84 16.21 -0.61
C VAL A 71 7.29 16.25 -2.03
N MET A 72 6.33 17.11 -2.30
CA MET A 72 5.73 17.26 -3.63
C MET A 72 6.66 17.98 -4.63
N GLY A 73 7.65 18.70 -4.14
CA GLY A 73 8.70 19.31 -4.95
C GLY A 73 9.74 18.34 -5.50
N GLU A 74 9.80 17.11 -4.99
CA GLU A 74 10.77 16.08 -5.39
C GLU A 74 10.08 14.81 -5.94
N PRO A 75 9.30 14.91 -7.04
CA PRO A 75 8.53 13.78 -7.55
C PRO A 75 9.39 12.62 -8.04
N ASP A 76 10.59 12.90 -8.56
CA ASP A 76 11.48 11.88 -9.15
C ASP A 76 11.94 10.85 -8.11
N GLN A 77 12.21 11.26 -6.88
CA GLN A 77 12.54 10.35 -5.79
C GLN A 77 11.39 9.40 -5.47
N CYS A 78 10.17 9.93 -5.40
CA CYS A 78 8.97 9.13 -5.20
C CYS A 78 8.77 8.11 -6.33
N LEU A 79 8.91 8.55 -7.58
CA LEU A 79 8.74 7.69 -8.75
C LEU A 79 9.81 6.58 -8.82
N ALA A 80 11.04 6.85 -8.39
CA ALA A 80 12.09 5.85 -8.29
C ALA A 80 11.72 4.76 -7.27
N GLN A 81 11.30 5.14 -6.07
CA GLN A 81 10.83 4.20 -5.04
C GLN A 81 9.61 3.39 -5.48
N VAL A 82 8.66 4.03 -6.16
CA VAL A 82 7.48 3.33 -6.72
C VAL A 82 7.89 2.25 -7.72
N ARG A 83 8.85 2.54 -8.61
CA ARG A 83 9.36 1.54 -9.58
C ARG A 83 10.00 0.35 -8.86
N GLU A 84 10.84 0.59 -7.87
CA GLU A 84 11.47 -0.46 -7.07
C GLU A 84 10.43 -1.33 -6.36
N ILE A 85 9.46 -0.72 -5.68
CA ILE A 85 8.38 -1.44 -5.01
C ILE A 85 7.56 -2.28 -5.99
N ARG A 86 7.29 -1.78 -7.19
CA ARG A 86 6.57 -2.55 -8.22
C ARG A 86 7.37 -3.77 -8.68
N GLN A 87 8.67 -3.63 -8.91
CA GLN A 87 9.55 -4.74 -9.29
C GLN A 87 9.62 -5.79 -8.17
N GLU A 88 9.85 -5.35 -6.95
CA GLU A 88 9.89 -6.24 -5.78
C GLU A 88 8.54 -6.92 -5.53
N ARG A 89 7.43 -6.24 -5.74
CA ARG A 89 6.09 -6.84 -5.63
C ARG A 89 5.94 -8.04 -6.56
N GLU A 90 6.31 -7.90 -7.83
CA GLU A 90 6.22 -9.00 -8.79
C GLU A 90 7.18 -10.14 -8.40
N ARG A 91 8.42 -9.84 -8.01
CA ARG A 91 9.39 -10.83 -7.55
C ARG A 91 8.88 -11.61 -6.33
N VAL A 92 8.35 -10.92 -5.33
CA VAL A 92 7.80 -11.57 -4.12
C VAL A 92 6.56 -12.39 -4.48
N ALA A 93 5.70 -11.90 -5.37
CA ALA A 93 4.51 -12.63 -5.82
C ALA A 93 4.88 -13.94 -6.53
N GLU A 94 5.90 -13.92 -7.41
CA GLU A 94 6.41 -15.12 -8.08
C GLU A 94 6.99 -16.12 -7.07
N SER A 95 7.80 -15.63 -6.11
CA SER A 95 8.36 -16.49 -5.07
C SER A 95 7.26 -17.14 -4.22
N LEU A 96 6.22 -16.40 -3.84
CA LEU A 96 5.08 -16.95 -3.11
C LEU A 96 4.33 -18.01 -3.92
N ARG A 97 4.10 -17.78 -5.22
CA ARG A 97 3.43 -18.77 -6.09
C ARG A 97 4.24 -20.05 -6.27
N GLY A 98 5.57 -19.97 -6.10
CA GLY A 98 6.46 -21.13 -6.15
C GLY A 98 6.48 -21.97 -4.87
N MET A 99 5.89 -21.53 -3.77
CA MET A 99 5.80 -22.30 -2.51
C MET A 99 4.59 -23.23 -2.55
N GLU A 100 4.82 -24.52 -2.32
CA GLU A 100 3.79 -25.58 -2.41
C GLU A 100 2.59 -25.33 -1.48
N GLN A 101 2.84 -24.76 -0.31
CA GLN A 101 1.82 -24.51 0.72
C GLN A 101 1.03 -23.23 0.49
N ILE A 102 1.37 -22.40 -0.50
CA ILE A 102 0.61 -21.20 -0.84
C ILE A 102 -0.52 -21.57 -1.80
N GLU A 103 -1.75 -21.46 -1.34
CA GLU A 103 -2.94 -21.82 -2.11
C GLU A 103 -3.28 -20.78 -3.19
N GLU A 104 -3.08 -19.51 -2.87
CA GLU A 104 -3.42 -18.39 -3.77
C GLU A 104 -2.59 -17.15 -3.46
N VAL A 105 -2.12 -16.46 -4.49
CA VAL A 105 -1.56 -15.12 -4.41
C VAL A 105 -2.46 -14.19 -5.20
N PHE A 106 -3.15 -13.28 -4.52
CA PHE A 106 -4.12 -12.38 -5.14
C PHE A 106 -3.42 -11.31 -5.98
N PRO A 107 -4.01 -10.90 -7.12
CA PRO A 107 -3.51 -9.78 -7.91
C PRO A 107 -3.42 -8.49 -7.07
N SER A 108 -2.36 -7.73 -7.25
CA SER A 108 -2.18 -6.47 -6.53
C SER A 108 -1.61 -5.37 -7.42
N GLN A 109 -2.19 -4.18 -7.29
CA GLN A 109 -1.66 -2.93 -7.83
C GLN A 109 -1.33 -1.93 -6.70
N ALA A 110 -0.97 -2.45 -5.52
CA ALA A 110 -0.61 -1.67 -4.33
C ALA A 110 0.84 -1.95 -3.92
N ASN A 111 1.26 -1.42 -2.79
CA ASN A 111 2.55 -1.72 -2.17
C ASN A 111 2.50 -2.89 -1.18
N PHE A 112 1.58 -3.82 -1.37
CA PHE A 112 1.42 -5.04 -0.58
C PHE A 112 0.88 -6.17 -1.42
N LEU A 113 1.07 -7.40 -0.94
CA LEU A 113 0.45 -8.60 -1.47
C LEU A 113 -0.50 -9.19 -0.43
N LEU A 114 -1.53 -9.86 -0.92
CA LEU A 114 -2.39 -10.73 -0.15
C LEU A 114 -2.21 -12.15 -0.67
N PHE A 115 -2.05 -13.11 0.22
CA PHE A 115 -1.94 -14.52 -0.15
C PHE A 115 -2.68 -15.39 0.85
N ARG A 116 -3.08 -16.59 0.42
CA ARG A 116 -3.76 -17.60 1.23
C ARG A 116 -2.82 -18.76 1.49
N CYS A 117 -2.75 -19.20 2.75
CA CYS A 117 -2.01 -20.39 3.14
C CYS A 117 -2.73 -21.10 4.30
N PRO A 118 -2.56 -22.42 4.48
CA PRO A 118 -3.12 -23.11 5.63
C PRO A 118 -2.68 -22.48 6.95
N GLU A 119 -3.52 -22.57 7.97
CA GLU A 119 -3.21 -22.11 9.33
C GLU A 119 -2.61 -20.69 9.41
N ALA A 120 -3.12 -19.75 8.60
CA ALA A 120 -2.57 -18.39 8.46
C ALA A 120 -2.36 -17.68 9.81
N SER A 121 -3.25 -17.88 10.77
CA SER A 121 -3.10 -17.32 12.12
C SER A 121 -1.93 -17.93 12.89
N LEU A 122 -1.59 -19.19 12.68
CA LEU A 122 -0.40 -19.83 13.25
C LEU A 122 0.85 -19.29 12.55
N VAL A 123 0.85 -19.26 11.22
CA VAL A 123 1.94 -18.71 10.40
C VAL A 123 2.24 -17.26 10.82
N HIS A 124 1.22 -16.42 10.95
CA HIS A 124 1.37 -15.04 11.45
C HIS A 124 2.08 -14.99 12.81
N ARG A 125 1.64 -15.80 13.78
CA ARG A 125 2.28 -15.83 15.12
C ARG A 125 3.72 -16.30 15.08
N GLN A 126 4.07 -17.28 14.22
CA GLN A 126 5.44 -17.77 14.09
C GLN A 126 6.34 -16.72 13.43
N LEU A 127 5.88 -16.04 12.38
CA LEU A 127 6.60 -14.93 11.75
C LEU A 127 6.84 -13.78 12.75
N LEU A 128 5.84 -13.47 13.58
CA LEU A 128 5.97 -12.43 14.60
C LEU A 128 7.07 -12.76 15.61
N LYS A 129 7.21 -14.04 16.04
CA LYS A 129 8.32 -14.49 16.91
C LYS A 129 9.69 -14.33 16.26
N LYS A 130 9.76 -14.30 14.93
CA LYS A 130 10.98 -14.04 14.15
C LYS A 130 11.21 -12.55 13.87
N GLY A 131 10.36 -11.67 14.43
CA GLY A 131 10.44 -10.22 14.20
C GLY A 131 9.85 -9.75 12.87
N ILE A 132 9.15 -10.63 12.14
CA ILE A 132 8.51 -10.29 10.86
C ILE A 132 7.03 -9.98 11.10
N ILE A 133 6.67 -8.72 10.85
CA ILE A 133 5.32 -8.20 11.10
C ILE A 133 4.52 -8.20 9.81
N VAL A 134 3.59 -9.13 9.69
CA VAL A 134 2.59 -9.20 8.63
C VAL A 134 1.19 -8.93 9.20
N ARG A 135 0.16 -9.01 8.40
CA ARG A 135 -1.22 -8.81 8.84
C ARG A 135 -2.06 -10.03 8.56
N ASP A 136 -2.50 -10.73 9.59
CA ASP A 136 -3.56 -11.74 9.51
C ASP A 136 -4.87 -11.06 9.11
N ARG A 137 -5.51 -11.57 8.07
CA ARG A 137 -6.79 -11.06 7.53
C ARG A 137 -7.90 -12.07 7.62
N SER A 138 -7.65 -13.22 8.23
CA SER A 138 -8.57 -14.35 8.30
C SER A 138 -9.91 -14.03 8.96
N SER A 139 -9.97 -13.00 9.80
CA SER A 139 -11.22 -12.55 10.43
C SER A 139 -12.15 -11.71 9.53
N LEU A 140 -11.67 -11.32 8.34
CA LEU A 140 -12.45 -10.54 7.39
C LEU A 140 -13.26 -11.47 6.47
N LYS A 141 -14.46 -11.03 6.09
CA LYS A 141 -15.33 -11.78 5.19
C LYS A 141 -14.62 -12.16 3.88
N ASN A 142 -14.67 -13.42 3.49
CA ASN A 142 -14.06 -14.01 2.29
C ASN A 142 -12.51 -14.02 2.27
N LEU A 143 -11.86 -13.76 3.40
CA LEU A 143 -10.41 -13.75 3.53
C LEU A 143 -9.91 -14.83 4.52
N ASP A 144 -10.63 -15.95 4.61
CA ASP A 144 -10.20 -17.06 5.43
C ASP A 144 -8.78 -17.48 5.06
N ASN A 145 -7.94 -17.69 6.06
CA ASN A 145 -6.54 -18.08 5.90
C ASN A 145 -5.70 -17.12 5.02
N CYS A 146 -6.02 -15.82 5.05
CA CYS A 146 -5.29 -14.82 4.29
C CYS A 146 -4.33 -13.99 5.13
N ILE A 147 -3.11 -13.81 4.62
CA ILE A 147 -2.08 -12.93 5.17
C ILE A 147 -1.80 -11.81 4.18
N ARG A 148 -1.70 -10.58 4.69
CA ARG A 148 -1.21 -9.43 3.92
C ARG A 148 0.20 -9.07 4.34
N VAL A 149 1.11 -8.98 3.38
CA VAL A 149 2.49 -8.52 3.56
C VAL A 149 2.71 -7.22 2.78
N SER A 150 3.31 -6.22 3.39
CA SER A 150 3.77 -5.02 2.68
C SER A 150 5.10 -5.31 2.00
N ILE A 151 5.29 -4.76 0.80
CA ILE A 151 6.56 -4.85 0.10
C ILE A 151 7.55 -3.91 0.76
N GLY A 152 8.64 -4.47 1.24
CA GLY A 152 9.77 -3.78 1.83
C GLY A 152 10.95 -3.62 0.86
N THR A 153 12.13 -3.36 1.39
CA THR A 153 13.39 -3.41 0.65
C THR A 153 13.68 -4.84 0.17
N PRO A 154 14.54 -5.05 -0.85
CA PRO A 154 14.92 -6.38 -1.31
C PRO A 154 15.38 -7.30 -0.17
N ARG A 155 16.17 -6.77 0.78
CA ARG A 155 16.65 -7.51 1.94
C ARG A 155 15.53 -7.93 2.90
N GLU A 156 14.58 -7.04 3.16
CA GLU A 156 13.42 -7.35 4.02
C GLU A 156 12.52 -8.40 3.36
N ASN A 157 12.32 -8.29 2.05
CA ASN A 157 11.54 -9.24 1.29
C ASN A 157 12.19 -10.64 1.26
N GLU A 158 13.52 -10.72 1.11
CA GLU A 158 14.25 -11.99 1.21
C GLU A 158 14.14 -12.63 2.59
N LEU A 159 14.30 -11.83 3.64
CA LEU A 159 14.13 -12.30 5.01
C LEU A 159 12.71 -12.84 5.24
N PHE A 160 11.71 -12.12 4.79
CA PHE A 160 10.31 -12.56 4.87
C PHE A 160 10.09 -13.88 4.15
N LEU A 161 10.51 -13.99 2.88
CA LEU A 161 10.32 -15.21 2.08
C LEU A 161 11.03 -16.42 2.71
N GLY A 162 12.27 -16.24 3.15
CA GLY A 162 13.04 -17.33 3.77
C GLY A 162 12.44 -17.81 5.09
N GLU A 163 11.97 -16.90 5.94
CA GLU A 163 11.33 -17.30 7.20
C GLU A 163 9.90 -17.83 6.99
N LEU A 164 9.16 -17.30 6.01
CA LEU A 164 7.85 -17.84 5.65
C LEU A 164 7.96 -19.30 5.20
N GLN A 165 8.91 -19.62 4.31
CA GLN A 165 9.13 -20.99 3.84
C GLN A 165 9.43 -21.93 5.00
N ARG A 166 10.37 -21.56 5.89
CA ARG A 166 10.70 -22.36 7.08
C ARG A 166 9.50 -22.58 8.00
N VAL A 167 8.67 -21.56 8.18
CA VAL A 167 7.47 -21.65 9.01
C VAL A 167 6.46 -22.60 8.38
N LEU A 168 6.23 -22.52 7.07
CA LEU A 168 5.31 -23.40 6.35
C LEU A 168 5.78 -24.88 6.38
N GLU A 169 7.08 -25.12 6.21
CA GLU A 169 7.66 -26.47 6.26
C GLU A 169 7.60 -27.12 7.67
N ASN A 170 7.63 -26.30 8.74
CA ASN A 170 7.67 -26.82 10.11
C ASN A 170 6.33 -26.74 10.86
N ALA A 171 5.35 -26.02 10.34
CA ALA A 171 4.06 -25.77 11.01
C ALA A 171 2.91 -26.61 10.41
N LEU A 172 3.14 -27.25 9.27
CA LEU A 172 2.22 -28.09 8.53
C LEU A 172 2.78 -29.49 8.34
#